data_8833215d8e22f46ee9533123c4e9b7db
#
_entry.id   8833215d8e22f46ee9533123c4e9b7db
#
_cell.length_a   1.000
_cell.length_b   1.000
_cell.length_c   1.000
_cell.angle_alpha   90.00
_cell.angle_beta   90.00
_cell.angle_gamma   90.00
#
_symmetry.space_group_name_H-M   'P 1'
#
loop_
_entity.id
_entity.type
_entity.pdbx_description
1 polymer ?
#
loop_
_entity_poly.entity_id
_entity_poly.type
_entity_poly.pdbx_seq_one_letter_code
_entity_poly.pdbx_strand_id
1 'polypeptide(L)'
;VAKPLLFMQRVLMTLGLAFGLSACSSQSGPPQFSASGYIADSGVVRIWRQDNTQQQPQVLMSVYSPYSGDNTRVTFYEYQNGVLREIRRNDLGHNPQSVELRFDEQGQVSFMQRQLATRREQLSADNIAVYQLEAKRVLELSTALRVGNIRLIQGRWQDGIVTTCAGKTIRPNLDDNSQSWLTKRGANSAEPLGIAWLDSPEGQQLLLVANQDFCSWEPQSGSL
;
A
#
# COMPACT_ATOMS: atom_id res chain seq x y z
N VAL A 1 -53.56 36.16 -56.26
CA VAL A 1 -52.79 37.21 -55.57
C VAL A 1 -52.16 36.63 -54.28
N ALA A 2 -50.89 36.46 -54.33
CA ALA A 2 -49.88 36.54 -53.29
C ALA A 2 -49.99 35.82 -51.90
N LYS A 3 -48.98 34.97 -51.71
CA LYS A 3 -48.30 34.50 -50.50
C LYS A 3 -48.89 33.28 -49.78
N PRO A 4 -48.05 32.21 -49.76
CA PRO A 4 -47.44 31.72 -48.52
C PRO A 4 -46.03 31.20 -48.77
N LEU A 5 -45.01 32.01 -48.50
CA LEU A 5 -43.60 31.57 -48.56
C LEU A 5 -42.83 31.95 -47.34
N LEU A 6 -43.48 32.19 -46.21
CA LEU A 6 -42.81 32.69 -44.96
C LEU A 6 -42.98 31.77 -43.74
N PHE A 7 -43.56 30.58 -43.90
CA PHE A 7 -43.84 29.69 -42.82
C PHE A 7 -42.91 28.46 -42.77
N MET A 8 -42.07 28.24 -43.79
CA MET A 8 -41.21 27.06 -43.91
C MET A 8 -39.75 27.28 -43.45
N GLN A 9 -39.41 28.51 -43.01
CA GLN A 9 -38.04 28.86 -42.66
C GLN A 9 -37.78 28.94 -41.14
N ARG A 10 -38.76 28.64 -40.28
CA ARG A 10 -38.63 28.68 -38.82
C ARG A 10 -38.64 27.33 -38.12
N VAL A 11 -38.76 26.21 -38.84
CA VAL A 11 -38.79 24.85 -38.26
C VAL A 11 -37.45 24.11 -38.40
N LEU A 12 -36.49 24.65 -39.17
CA LEU A 12 -35.18 23.99 -39.38
C LEU A 12 -34.07 24.48 -38.47
N MET A 13 -34.34 25.29 -37.46
CA MET A 13 -33.28 25.87 -36.61
C MET A 13 -33.31 25.42 -35.15
N THR A 14 -34.08 24.38 -34.79
CA THR A 14 -34.19 23.87 -33.41
C THR A 14 -33.82 22.40 -33.24
N LEU A 15 -33.16 21.77 -34.24
CA LEU A 15 -32.77 20.36 -34.16
C LEU A 15 -31.22 20.17 -34.13
N GLY A 16 -30.49 21.18 -33.71
CA GLY A 16 -29.00 21.20 -33.77
C GLY A 16 -28.27 21.32 -32.44
N LEU A 17 -28.91 21.12 -31.29
CA LEU A 17 -28.19 21.37 -29.99
C LEU A 17 -28.49 20.33 -28.90
N ALA A 18 -28.36 19.03 -29.23
CA ALA A 18 -28.48 17.96 -28.25
C ALA A 18 -27.45 16.82 -28.47
N PHE A 19 -26.26 17.15 -29.00
CA PHE A 19 -25.15 16.20 -29.07
C PHE A 19 -23.92 16.82 -28.41
N GLY A 20 -23.82 16.65 -27.13
CA GLY A 20 -22.63 17.06 -26.45
C GLY A 20 -22.78 16.99 -24.95
N LEU A 21 -22.38 15.91 -24.37
CA LEU A 21 -21.79 15.78 -23.04
C LEU A 21 -21.96 14.36 -22.50
N SER A 22 -21.67 13.35 -23.34
CA SER A 22 -21.21 12.07 -22.81
C SER A 22 -19.69 12.19 -22.57
N ALA A 23 -19.30 13.07 -21.67
CA ALA A 23 -18.01 12.95 -21.03
C ALA A 23 -18.09 11.70 -20.14
N CYS A 24 -17.86 10.53 -20.72
CA CYS A 24 -17.43 9.38 -19.96
C CYS A 24 -16.12 9.80 -19.29
N SER A 25 -16.20 10.28 -18.05
CA SER A 25 -15.06 10.25 -17.17
C SER A 25 -14.75 8.77 -16.98
N SER A 26 -13.84 8.24 -17.79
CA SER A 26 -13.16 6.99 -17.50
C SER A 26 -12.35 7.26 -16.22
N GLN A 27 -13.00 7.12 -15.07
CA GLN A 27 -12.26 6.94 -13.82
C GLN A 27 -11.45 5.67 -14.06
N SER A 28 -10.18 5.86 -14.35
CA SER A 28 -9.24 4.76 -14.35
C SER A 28 -9.33 4.12 -12.97
N GLY A 29 -9.67 2.83 -12.92
CA GLY A 29 -9.73 2.09 -11.66
C GLY A 29 -8.43 2.21 -10.87
N PRO A 30 -8.41 1.79 -9.60
CA PRO A 30 -7.21 1.84 -8.79
C PRO A 30 -6.03 1.18 -9.51
N PRO A 31 -4.78 1.68 -9.34
CA PRO A 31 -3.61 1.08 -9.98
C PRO A 31 -3.44 -0.38 -9.52
N GLN A 32 -2.90 -1.24 -10.40
CA GLN A 32 -2.63 -2.63 -10.08
C GLN A 32 -1.57 -2.79 -8.99
N PHE A 33 -0.59 -1.90 -8.97
CA PHE A 33 0.40 -1.83 -7.89
C PHE A 33 0.10 -0.63 -7.00
N SER A 34 0.03 -0.87 -5.69
CA SER A 34 -0.23 0.18 -4.70
C SER A 34 0.61 -0.03 -3.45
N ALA A 35 0.99 1.08 -2.81
CA ALA A 35 1.65 1.11 -1.53
C ALA A 35 0.82 1.94 -0.57
N SER A 36 0.62 1.45 0.64
CA SER A 36 -0.14 2.09 1.71
C SER A 36 0.42 1.71 3.07
N GLY A 37 -0.20 2.15 4.14
CA GLY A 37 0.24 1.80 5.48
C GLY A 37 -0.65 2.43 6.55
N TYR A 38 -0.37 2.09 7.79
CA TYR A 38 -1.08 2.64 8.94
C TYR A 38 -0.26 2.54 10.22
N ILE A 39 -0.64 3.34 11.20
CA ILE A 39 -0.11 3.27 12.56
C ILE A 39 -0.86 2.18 13.32
N ALA A 40 -0.12 1.22 13.87
CA ALA A 40 -0.63 0.20 14.79
C ALA A 40 -0.30 0.59 16.24
N ASP A 41 -0.87 -0.12 17.22
CA ASP A 41 -0.71 0.20 18.65
C ASP A 41 0.74 0.28 19.12
N SER A 42 1.62 -0.58 18.59
CA SER A 42 3.01 -0.70 19.02
C SER A 42 4.04 -0.54 17.90
N GLY A 43 3.62 -0.04 16.73
CA GLY A 43 4.49 0.11 15.59
C GLY A 43 3.77 0.61 14.35
N VAL A 44 4.38 0.42 13.21
CA VAL A 44 3.91 0.86 11.91
C VAL A 44 3.83 -0.31 10.97
N VAL A 45 2.75 -0.39 10.20
CA VAL A 45 2.58 -1.37 9.12
C VAL A 45 2.63 -0.65 7.78
N ARG A 46 3.53 -1.10 6.91
CA ARG A 46 3.64 -0.68 5.52
C ARG A 46 3.18 -1.84 4.65
N ILE A 47 2.37 -1.55 3.63
CA ILE A 47 1.74 -2.58 2.79
C ILE A 47 1.98 -2.25 1.32
N TRP A 48 2.49 -3.20 0.58
CA TRP A 48 2.53 -3.17 -0.89
C TRP A 48 1.63 -4.27 -1.42
N ARG A 49 0.92 -3.95 -2.49
CA ARG A 49 -0.07 -4.85 -3.08
C ARG A 49 0.05 -4.83 -4.60
N GLN A 50 0.08 -6.02 -5.19
CA GLN A 50 -0.04 -6.25 -6.62
C GLN A 50 -1.37 -6.94 -6.91
N ASP A 51 -2.17 -6.32 -7.78
CA ASP A 51 -3.41 -6.90 -8.30
C ASP A 51 -3.22 -7.37 -9.75
N ASN A 52 -4.08 -8.28 -10.19
CA ASN A 52 -4.20 -8.63 -11.59
C ASN A 52 -5.03 -7.56 -12.35
N THR A 53 -5.21 -7.76 -13.66
CA THR A 53 -5.99 -6.86 -14.53
C THR A 53 -7.47 -6.78 -14.15
N GLN A 54 -7.98 -7.75 -13.39
CA GLN A 54 -9.36 -7.81 -12.89
C GLN A 54 -9.48 -7.21 -11.47
N GLN A 55 -8.47 -6.49 -11.00
CA GLN A 55 -8.42 -5.89 -9.67
C GLN A 55 -8.49 -6.89 -8.49
N GLN A 56 -8.11 -8.16 -8.74
CA GLN A 56 -8.02 -9.17 -7.70
C GLN A 56 -6.59 -9.21 -7.14
N PRO A 57 -6.42 -9.36 -5.82
CA PRO A 57 -5.11 -9.45 -5.21
C PRO A 57 -4.35 -10.67 -5.72
N GLN A 58 -3.09 -10.48 -6.08
CA GLN A 58 -2.14 -11.55 -6.38
C GLN A 58 -1.14 -11.71 -5.25
N VAL A 59 -0.52 -10.62 -4.84
CA VAL A 59 0.47 -10.61 -3.75
C VAL A 59 0.28 -9.37 -2.90
N LEU A 60 0.34 -9.55 -1.58
CA LEU A 60 0.53 -8.48 -0.62
C LEU A 60 1.82 -8.74 0.14
N MET A 61 2.61 -7.69 0.31
CA MET A 61 3.75 -7.67 1.22
C MET A 61 3.43 -6.70 2.36
N SER A 62 3.53 -7.12 3.60
CA SER A 62 3.44 -6.23 4.75
C SER A 62 4.76 -6.22 5.53
N VAL A 63 5.17 -5.03 5.95
CA VAL A 63 6.35 -4.83 6.81
C VAL A 63 5.88 -4.12 8.08
N TYR A 64 5.92 -4.85 9.19
CA TYR A 64 5.70 -4.29 10.52
C TYR A 64 7.03 -3.83 11.10
N SER A 65 7.10 -2.58 11.53
CA SER A 65 8.26 -2.00 12.22
C SER A 65 7.81 -1.53 13.60
N PRO A 66 8.30 -2.13 14.70
CA PRO A 66 7.94 -1.71 16.06
C PRO A 66 8.53 -0.34 16.39
N TYR A 67 7.88 0.41 17.29
CA TYR A 67 8.42 1.69 17.79
C TYR A 67 9.67 1.52 18.65
N SER A 68 9.81 0.35 19.25
CA SER A 68 10.98 -0.01 20.09
C SER A 68 11.47 -1.40 19.76
N GLY A 69 12.79 -1.57 19.79
CA GLY A 69 13.43 -2.83 19.43
C GLY A 69 13.65 -2.97 17.93
N ASP A 70 14.12 -4.15 17.53
CA ASP A 70 14.54 -4.46 16.15
C ASP A 70 13.71 -5.59 15.50
N ASN A 71 12.61 -5.98 16.14
CA ASN A 71 11.78 -7.09 15.69
C ASN A 71 10.89 -6.72 14.47
N THR A 72 11.53 -6.30 13.39
CA THR A 72 10.84 -6.09 12.12
C THR A 72 10.30 -7.41 11.60
N ARG A 73 9.08 -7.37 11.08
CA ARG A 73 8.38 -8.53 10.54
C ARG A 73 7.98 -8.27 9.10
N VAL A 74 8.40 -9.16 8.21
CA VAL A 74 8.04 -9.12 6.80
C VAL A 74 7.14 -10.31 6.49
N THR A 75 5.96 -10.05 5.93
CA THR A 75 5.00 -11.09 5.58
C THR A 75 4.54 -10.93 4.14
N PHE A 76 4.59 -12.01 3.38
CA PHE A 76 4.00 -12.12 2.05
C PHE A 76 2.73 -12.96 2.13
N TYR A 77 1.69 -12.51 1.44
CA TYR A 77 0.42 -13.22 1.27
C TYR A 77 0.19 -13.38 -0.22
N GLU A 78 0.11 -14.63 -0.69
CA GLU A 78 -0.12 -14.93 -2.10
C GLU A 78 -1.55 -15.42 -2.30
N TYR A 79 -2.20 -14.91 -3.33
CA TYR A 79 -3.58 -15.21 -3.68
C TYR A 79 -3.67 -15.75 -5.10
N GLN A 80 -4.58 -16.66 -5.32
CA GLN A 80 -4.96 -17.13 -6.65
C GLN A 80 -6.48 -17.11 -6.77
N ASN A 81 -7.00 -16.40 -7.76
CA ASN A 81 -8.45 -16.24 -7.95
C ASN A 81 -9.17 -15.73 -6.68
N GLY A 82 -8.54 -14.83 -5.94
CA GLY A 82 -9.08 -14.29 -4.69
C GLY A 82 -8.98 -15.20 -3.47
N VAL A 83 -8.43 -16.40 -3.61
CA VAL A 83 -8.22 -17.37 -2.52
C VAL A 83 -6.78 -17.27 -2.01
N LEU A 84 -6.59 -17.19 -0.69
CA LEU A 84 -5.29 -17.22 -0.05
C LEU A 84 -4.63 -18.58 -0.27
N ARG A 85 -3.41 -18.58 -0.85
CA ARG A 85 -2.67 -19.81 -1.21
C ARG A 85 -1.43 -20.01 -0.38
N GLU A 86 -0.76 -18.90 0.00
CA GLU A 86 0.49 -18.98 0.76
C GLU A 86 0.63 -17.78 1.70
N ILE A 87 1.20 -18.05 2.88
CA ILE A 87 1.72 -17.03 3.79
C ILE A 87 3.18 -17.37 4.06
N ARG A 88 4.07 -16.42 3.76
CA ARG A 88 5.49 -16.50 4.13
C ARG A 88 5.83 -15.34 5.05
N ARG A 89 6.29 -15.62 6.25
CA ARG A 89 6.62 -14.61 7.26
C ARG A 89 8.04 -14.79 7.75
N ASN A 90 8.76 -13.68 7.85
CA ASN A 90 10.07 -13.61 8.44
C ASN A 90 10.03 -12.57 9.56
N ASP A 91 10.28 -13.01 10.80
CA ASP A 91 10.55 -12.15 11.94
C ASP A 91 12.07 -11.95 11.99
N LEU A 92 12.49 -10.68 11.85
CA LEU A 92 13.89 -10.26 11.88
C LEU A 92 14.21 -9.73 13.29
N GLY A 93 15.49 -9.74 13.67
CA GLY A 93 15.91 -9.23 14.98
C GLY A 93 16.57 -10.31 15.84
N HIS A 94 16.52 -10.16 17.15
CA HIS A 94 17.27 -11.02 18.10
C HIS A 94 16.83 -12.48 18.10
N ASN A 95 15.57 -12.77 17.84
CA ASN A 95 15.02 -14.13 17.77
C ASN A 95 14.41 -14.37 16.38
N PRO A 96 15.25 -14.53 15.34
CA PRO A 96 14.76 -14.70 14.00
C PRO A 96 14.00 -16.02 13.85
N GLN A 97 12.86 -15.95 13.17
CA GLN A 97 12.08 -17.11 12.78
C GLN A 97 11.42 -16.90 11.44
N SER A 98 11.14 -17.99 10.76
CA SER A 98 10.29 -17.94 9.56
C SER A 98 9.12 -18.89 9.70
N VAL A 99 8.02 -18.52 9.08
CA VAL A 99 6.80 -19.35 8.97
C VAL A 99 6.42 -19.43 7.51
N GLU A 100 6.08 -20.63 7.08
CA GLU A 100 5.50 -20.92 5.78
C GLU A 100 4.23 -21.72 5.96
N LEU A 101 3.14 -21.22 5.38
CA LEU A 101 1.82 -21.88 5.34
C LEU A 101 1.36 -21.90 3.89
N ARG A 102 0.92 -23.07 3.40
CA ARG A 102 0.27 -23.21 2.10
C ARG A 102 -1.13 -23.79 2.28
N PHE A 103 -2.03 -23.35 1.41
CA PHE A 103 -3.43 -23.71 1.43
C PHE A 103 -3.83 -24.30 0.07
N ASP A 104 -4.72 -25.29 0.10
CA ASP A 104 -5.38 -25.81 -1.08
C ASP A 104 -6.49 -24.87 -1.59
N GLU A 105 -7.21 -25.30 -2.64
CA GLU A 105 -8.30 -24.51 -3.23
C GLU A 105 -9.51 -24.36 -2.28
N GLN A 106 -9.65 -25.25 -1.33
CA GLN A 106 -10.70 -25.24 -0.31
C GLN A 106 -10.29 -24.43 0.95
N GLY A 107 -9.07 -23.87 0.95
CA GLY A 107 -8.52 -23.10 2.08
C GLY A 107 -8.02 -23.98 3.23
N GLN A 108 -7.89 -25.30 3.01
CA GLN A 108 -7.30 -26.21 4.01
C GLN A 108 -5.78 -26.13 3.94
N VAL A 109 -5.12 -26.31 5.09
CA VAL A 109 -3.65 -26.30 5.15
C VAL A 109 -3.09 -27.53 4.43
N SER A 110 -2.30 -27.31 3.40
CA SER A 110 -1.58 -28.35 2.65
C SER A 110 -0.12 -28.47 3.07
N PHE A 111 0.47 -27.40 3.63
CA PHE A 111 1.82 -27.38 4.16
C PHE A 111 1.92 -26.37 5.31
N MET A 112 2.71 -26.71 6.34
CA MET A 112 3.04 -25.80 7.44
C MET A 112 4.43 -26.06 7.99
N GLN A 113 5.17 -24.99 8.25
CA GLN A 113 6.46 -25.07 8.90
C GLN A 113 6.76 -23.76 9.63
N ARG A 114 7.27 -23.88 10.86
CA ARG A 114 7.97 -22.79 11.57
C ARG A 114 9.43 -23.19 11.71
N GLN A 115 10.32 -22.34 11.23
CA GLN A 115 11.75 -22.49 11.38
C GLN A 115 12.23 -21.53 12.47
N LEU A 116 12.74 -22.06 13.53
CA LEU A 116 13.49 -21.35 14.59
C LEU A 116 14.99 -21.50 14.32
N ALA A 117 15.82 -20.77 15.08
CA ALA A 117 17.28 -20.82 14.93
C ALA A 117 17.86 -22.25 14.98
N THR A 118 17.30 -23.11 15.84
CA THR A 118 17.83 -24.45 16.12
C THR A 118 16.92 -25.62 15.74
N ARG A 119 15.64 -25.35 15.41
CA ARG A 119 14.66 -26.43 15.17
C ARG A 119 13.54 -26.00 14.22
N ARG A 120 12.85 -27.00 13.69
CA ARG A 120 11.61 -26.84 12.95
C ARG A 120 10.44 -27.33 13.80
N GLU A 121 9.32 -26.65 13.67
CA GLU A 121 8.09 -26.95 14.40
C GLU A 121 6.91 -26.93 13.47
N GLN A 122 5.88 -27.67 13.84
CA GLN A 122 4.54 -27.52 13.26
C GLN A 122 3.80 -26.40 14.01
N LEU A 123 2.84 -25.81 13.33
CA LEU A 123 1.96 -24.81 13.93
C LEU A 123 0.69 -25.50 14.50
N SER A 124 0.21 -25.00 15.63
CA SER A 124 -1.11 -25.41 16.14
C SER A 124 -2.23 -24.87 15.26
N ALA A 125 -3.41 -25.48 15.32
CA ALA A 125 -4.59 -24.99 14.62
C ALA A 125 -4.92 -23.52 14.98
N ASP A 126 -4.78 -23.14 16.25
CA ASP A 126 -5.01 -21.78 16.72
C ASP A 126 -4.00 -20.79 16.09
N ASN A 127 -2.74 -21.17 15.99
CA ASN A 127 -1.73 -20.34 15.33
C ASN A 127 -2.07 -20.15 13.85
N ILE A 128 -2.48 -21.20 13.16
CA ILE A 128 -2.89 -21.13 11.74
C ILE A 128 -4.08 -20.19 11.60
N ALA A 129 -5.09 -20.29 12.45
CA ALA A 129 -6.26 -19.41 12.43
C ALA A 129 -5.88 -17.94 12.62
N VAL A 130 -4.92 -17.63 13.49
CA VAL A 130 -4.38 -16.27 13.67
C VAL A 130 -3.74 -15.75 12.38
N TYR A 131 -2.90 -16.54 11.70
CA TYR A 131 -2.30 -16.15 10.42
C TYR A 131 -3.34 -15.90 9.32
N GLN A 132 -4.37 -16.73 9.25
CA GLN A 132 -5.48 -16.55 8.28
C GLN A 132 -6.27 -15.27 8.58
N LEU A 133 -6.56 -15.00 9.86
CA LEU A 133 -7.25 -13.78 10.28
C LEU A 133 -6.42 -12.53 9.97
N GLU A 134 -5.12 -12.59 10.22
CA GLU A 134 -4.19 -11.49 9.91
C GLU A 134 -4.13 -11.24 8.40
N ALA A 135 -4.06 -12.28 7.56
CA ALA A 135 -4.10 -12.16 6.11
C ALA A 135 -5.39 -11.48 5.62
N LYS A 136 -6.54 -11.88 6.16
CA LYS A 136 -7.83 -11.26 5.87
C LYS A 136 -7.83 -9.78 6.25
N ARG A 137 -7.39 -9.46 7.47
CA ARG A 137 -7.33 -8.07 7.96
C ARG A 137 -6.42 -7.18 7.10
N VAL A 138 -5.23 -7.66 6.74
CA VAL A 138 -4.28 -6.90 5.90
C VAL A 138 -4.88 -6.65 4.52
N LEU A 139 -5.56 -7.63 3.93
CA LEU A 139 -6.25 -7.49 2.65
C LEU A 139 -7.37 -6.45 2.73
N GLU A 140 -8.24 -6.51 3.73
CA GLU A 140 -9.34 -5.56 3.95
C GLU A 140 -8.82 -4.13 4.15
N LEU A 141 -7.79 -3.96 5.01
CA LEU A 141 -7.16 -2.66 5.23
C LEU A 141 -6.51 -2.11 3.96
N SER A 142 -5.76 -2.94 3.22
CA SER A 142 -5.15 -2.51 1.96
C SER A 142 -6.19 -2.04 0.94
N THR A 143 -7.35 -2.70 0.91
CA THR A 143 -8.46 -2.32 0.04
C THR A 143 -9.05 -0.98 0.44
N ALA A 144 -9.33 -0.78 1.73
CA ALA A 144 -9.87 0.47 2.25
C ALA A 144 -8.92 1.66 2.03
N LEU A 145 -7.63 1.48 2.31
CA LEU A 145 -6.60 2.51 2.13
C LEU A 145 -6.45 2.90 0.65
N ARG A 146 -6.47 1.92 -0.26
CA ARG A 146 -6.41 2.16 -1.70
C ARG A 146 -7.63 2.93 -2.21
N VAL A 147 -8.84 2.56 -1.79
CA VAL A 147 -10.07 3.28 -2.12
C VAL A 147 -10.04 4.72 -1.59
N GLY A 148 -9.49 4.94 -0.41
CA GLY A 148 -9.26 6.25 0.18
C GLY A 148 -8.12 7.06 -0.46
N ASN A 149 -7.45 6.54 -1.51
CA ASN A 149 -6.27 7.16 -2.12
C ASN A 149 -5.15 7.47 -1.12
N ILE A 150 -5.00 6.64 -0.11
CA ILE A 150 -3.91 6.76 0.87
C ILE A 150 -2.70 6.02 0.31
N ARG A 151 -1.63 6.78 0.07
CA ARG A 151 -0.40 6.27 -0.56
C ARG A 151 0.77 6.35 0.40
N LEU A 152 1.54 5.29 0.49
CA LEU A 152 2.83 5.27 1.18
C LEU A 152 3.90 5.84 0.25
N ILE A 153 4.71 6.76 0.78
CA ILE A 153 5.90 7.27 0.12
C ILE A 153 7.06 7.13 1.10
N GLN A 154 8.20 6.67 0.61
CA GLN A 154 9.41 6.48 1.39
C GLN A 154 10.61 7.13 0.71
N GLY A 155 11.63 7.42 1.50
CA GLY A 155 12.86 7.98 0.98
C GLY A 155 13.86 8.36 2.08
N ARG A 156 14.86 9.13 1.68
CA ARG A 156 15.90 9.67 2.55
C ARG A 156 15.67 11.15 2.74
N TRP A 157 15.48 11.57 3.97
CA TRP A 157 15.31 12.97 4.35
C TRP A 157 16.63 13.59 4.76
N GLN A 158 16.91 14.77 4.20
CA GLN A 158 18.02 15.61 4.59
C GLN A 158 17.63 17.09 4.42
N ASP A 159 17.76 17.90 5.47
CA ASP A 159 17.55 19.34 5.45
C ASP A 159 16.21 19.79 4.84
N GLY A 160 15.13 19.07 5.17
CA GLY A 160 13.77 19.36 4.71
C GLY A 160 13.45 18.86 3.30
N ILE A 161 14.37 18.14 2.68
CA ILE A 161 14.22 17.56 1.35
C ILE A 161 14.24 16.04 1.46
N VAL A 162 13.42 15.38 0.66
CA VAL A 162 13.41 13.92 0.56
C VAL A 162 13.78 13.50 -0.86
N THR A 163 14.75 12.61 -0.95
CA THR A 163 14.97 11.80 -2.15
C THR A 163 14.18 10.51 -1.98
N THR A 164 13.08 10.36 -2.72
CA THR A 164 12.20 9.17 -2.65
C THR A 164 12.90 7.92 -3.16
N CYS A 165 12.39 6.76 -2.83
CA CYS A 165 12.90 5.48 -3.36
C CYS A 165 12.81 5.39 -4.89
N ALA A 166 11.89 6.14 -5.51
CA ALA A 166 11.81 6.28 -6.97
C ALA A 166 12.79 7.32 -7.55
N GLY A 167 13.69 7.89 -6.74
CA GLY A 167 14.70 8.88 -7.16
C GLY A 167 14.18 10.30 -7.36
N LYS A 168 12.93 10.59 -6.98
CA LYS A 168 12.37 11.95 -7.06
C LYS A 168 12.76 12.76 -5.84
N THR A 169 13.06 14.04 -6.05
CA THR A 169 13.32 15.00 -4.97
C THR A 169 12.07 15.79 -4.67
N ILE A 170 11.59 15.75 -3.43
CA ILE A 170 10.35 16.42 -3.00
C ILE A 170 10.51 17.03 -1.61
N ARG A 171 9.65 17.99 -1.29
CA ARG A 171 9.47 18.51 0.07
C ARG A 171 8.11 18.04 0.56
N PRO A 172 8.02 17.09 1.50
CA PRO A 172 6.74 16.66 2.03
C PRO A 172 6.11 17.79 2.85
N ASN A 173 4.80 17.97 2.70
CA ASN A 173 4.00 18.94 3.45
C ASN A 173 3.50 18.33 4.77
N LEU A 174 4.43 18.03 5.67
CA LEU A 174 4.14 17.51 6.99
C LEU A 174 3.72 18.64 7.93
N ASP A 175 3.03 18.27 9.02
CA ASP A 175 2.71 19.23 10.08
C ASP A 175 3.97 19.79 10.78
N ASP A 176 3.82 20.94 11.44
CA ASP A 176 4.95 21.67 12.05
C ASP A 176 5.67 20.87 13.14
N ASN A 177 4.94 20.02 13.88
CA ASN A 177 5.54 19.16 14.91
C ASN A 177 6.44 18.10 14.28
N SER A 178 5.94 17.43 13.23
CA SER A 178 6.70 16.44 12.45
C SER A 178 7.93 17.05 11.81
N GLN A 179 7.80 18.23 11.20
CA GLN A 179 8.93 18.95 10.60
C GLN A 179 9.98 19.35 11.64
N SER A 180 9.55 19.93 12.77
CA SER A 180 10.44 20.32 13.87
C SER A 180 11.17 19.10 14.45
N TRP A 181 10.48 17.98 14.62
CA TRP A 181 11.05 16.75 15.12
C TRP A 181 12.08 16.16 14.15
N LEU A 182 11.77 16.10 12.85
CA LEU A 182 12.71 15.66 11.82
C LEU A 182 13.98 16.52 11.79
N THR A 183 13.83 17.84 11.87
CA THR A 183 14.96 18.78 11.87
C THR A 183 15.87 18.53 13.07
N LYS A 184 15.30 18.39 14.27
CA LYS A 184 16.07 18.10 15.50
C LYS A 184 16.76 16.74 15.40
N ARG A 185 16.11 15.73 14.87
CA ARG A 185 16.68 14.40 14.73
C ARG A 185 17.77 14.37 13.66
N GLY A 186 17.56 15.04 12.54
CA GLY A 186 18.53 15.15 11.45
C GLY A 186 19.80 15.89 11.86
N ALA A 187 19.69 16.92 12.69
CA ALA A 187 20.84 17.64 13.23
C ALA A 187 21.77 16.77 14.10
N ASN A 188 21.25 15.65 14.63
CA ASN A 188 22.00 14.68 15.43
C ASN A 188 22.32 13.38 14.67
N SER A 189 22.10 13.36 13.35
CA SER A 189 22.40 12.19 12.51
C SER A 189 23.52 12.50 11.54
N ALA A 190 24.51 11.61 11.48
CA ALA A 190 25.61 11.73 10.50
C ALA A 190 25.15 11.40 9.06
N GLU A 191 24.08 10.63 8.93
CA GLU A 191 23.53 10.15 7.66
C GLU A 191 22.10 10.66 7.46
N PRO A 192 21.62 10.77 6.22
CA PRO A 192 20.22 11.07 5.95
C PRO A 192 19.28 10.11 6.66
N LEU A 193 18.18 10.64 7.20
CA LEU A 193 17.18 9.82 7.87
C LEU A 193 16.31 9.08 6.84
N GLY A 194 16.08 7.80 7.06
CA GLY A 194 14.99 7.08 6.38
C GLY A 194 13.66 7.58 6.91
N ILE A 195 12.75 8.00 6.02
CA ILE A 195 11.40 8.38 6.38
C ILE A 195 10.36 7.66 5.53
N ALA A 196 9.20 7.44 6.11
CA ALA A 196 8.00 7.00 5.43
C ALA A 196 6.83 7.87 5.88
N TRP A 197 5.98 8.26 4.96
CA TRP A 197 4.76 9.02 5.25
C TRP A 197 3.61 8.58 4.36
N LEU A 198 2.41 8.88 4.82
CA LEU A 198 1.19 8.69 4.06
C LEU A 198 0.82 10.00 3.37
N ASP A 199 0.50 9.90 2.10
CA ASP A 199 -0.05 10.98 1.28
C ASP A 199 -1.50 10.65 0.97
N SER A 200 -2.42 11.53 1.34
CA SER A 200 -3.85 11.35 1.19
C SER A 200 -4.52 12.64 0.74
N PRO A 201 -5.79 12.60 0.25
CA PRO A 201 -6.54 13.82 -0.06
C PRO A 201 -6.69 14.79 1.12
N GLU A 202 -6.63 14.30 2.35
CA GLU A 202 -6.76 15.08 3.58
C GLU A 202 -5.44 15.71 4.04
N GLY A 203 -4.31 15.29 3.47
CA GLY A 203 -2.98 15.78 3.83
C GLY A 203 -1.94 14.69 3.94
N GLN A 204 -0.79 15.05 4.52
CA GLN A 204 0.35 14.15 4.67
C GLN A 204 0.62 13.87 6.14
N GLN A 205 0.84 12.61 6.48
CA GLN A 205 1.09 12.15 7.84
C GLN A 205 2.42 11.39 7.91
N LEU A 206 3.35 11.87 8.74
CA LEU A 206 4.59 11.15 9.04
C LEU A 206 4.26 9.81 9.71
N LEU A 207 4.80 8.73 9.16
CA LEU A 207 4.51 7.37 9.60
C LEU A 207 5.69 6.75 10.37
N LEU A 208 6.91 6.87 9.83
CA LEU A 208 8.09 6.23 10.38
C LEU A 208 9.34 7.04 10.07
N VAL A 209 10.27 7.08 11.04
CA VAL A 209 11.61 7.65 10.87
C VAL A 209 12.63 6.76 11.56
N ALA A 210 13.71 6.45 10.87
CA ALA A 210 14.81 5.68 11.42
C ALA A 210 16.14 6.00 10.72
N ASN A 211 17.23 5.60 11.34
CA ASN A 211 18.57 5.62 10.73
C ASN A 211 18.76 4.36 9.86
N GLN A 212 17.83 4.12 8.95
CA GLN A 212 17.79 2.95 8.04
C GLN A 212 17.40 3.39 6.65
N ASP A 213 17.88 2.67 5.65
CA ASP A 213 17.44 2.85 4.28
C ASP A 213 16.15 2.03 4.03
N PHE A 214 15.00 2.70 4.07
CA PHE A 214 13.72 2.05 3.79
C PHE A 214 13.56 1.63 2.34
N CYS A 215 14.34 2.19 1.42
CA CYS A 215 14.28 1.86 0.00
C CYS A 215 14.78 0.44 -0.29
N SER A 216 15.63 -0.11 0.57
CA SER A 216 16.09 -1.50 0.45
C SER A 216 14.96 -2.54 0.60
N TRP A 217 13.84 -2.15 1.19
CA TRP A 217 12.68 -3.00 1.42
C TRP A 217 11.51 -2.69 0.48
N GLU A 218 11.62 -1.63 -0.31
CA GLU A 218 10.53 -1.22 -1.16
C GLU A 218 10.47 -2.06 -2.44
N PRO A 219 9.46 -2.92 -2.60
CA PRO A 219 9.27 -3.66 -3.83
C PRO A 219 8.83 -2.71 -4.95
N GLN A 220 9.24 -3.01 -6.16
CA GLN A 220 8.78 -2.30 -7.34
C GLN A 220 7.62 -3.05 -8.00
N SER A 221 6.86 -2.34 -8.82
CA SER A 221 5.83 -2.98 -9.65
C SER A 221 6.43 -4.14 -10.46
N GLY A 222 5.85 -5.31 -10.32
CA GLY A 222 6.31 -6.55 -10.97
C GLY A 222 7.45 -7.28 -10.28
N SER A 223 7.88 -6.82 -9.09
CA SER A 223 8.88 -7.52 -8.25
C SER A 223 8.30 -8.16 -6.98
N LEU A 224 6.97 -8.08 -6.78
CA LEU A 224 6.23 -8.80 -5.74
C LEU A 224 5.93 -10.23 -6.16
#